data_06245d84b1501fb33f8edf0cac9e95de
#
_entry.id   06245d84b1501fb33f8edf0cac9e95de
#
_cell.length_a   1.000
_cell.length_b   1.000
_cell.length_c   1.000
_cell.angle_alpha   90.00
_cell.angle_beta   90.00
_cell.angle_gamma   90.00
#
_symmetry.space_group_name_H-M   'P 1'
#
loop_
_entity.id
_entity.type
_entity.pdbx_description
1 polymer ?
#
loop_
_entity_poly.entity_id
_entity_poly.type
_entity_poly.pdbx_seq_one_letter_code
_entity_poly.pdbx_strand_id
1 'polypeptide(L)'
;MEITREVRNIRSNYNIPPGKRLPLTLRTSSPDHDAALEHCQEYLASLARLSRLTWGRDVARPNLTATAVVRGIEVHVPLEDLIDPHEERERLTRELAKVDQALDRVTRKLQNEEFVGKAPPAVVSREKATRAELQDARAKLREGLERIEAHLKH
;
A
#
# COMPACT_ATOMS: atom_id res chain seq x y z
N MET A 1 11.73 -3.21 15.12
CA MET A 1 10.39 -3.76 15.32
C MET A 1 9.33 -3.13 14.42
N GLU A 2 9.29 -1.79 14.33
CA GLU A 2 8.35 -1.09 13.45
C GLU A 2 8.60 -1.38 11.97
N ILE A 3 9.86 -1.48 11.55
CA ILE A 3 10.23 -1.85 10.17
C ILE A 3 9.68 -3.23 9.81
N THR A 4 9.80 -4.20 10.71
CA THR A 4 9.26 -5.55 10.51
C THR A 4 7.74 -5.52 10.33
N ARG A 5 7.06 -4.68 11.11
CA ARG A 5 5.60 -4.48 10.99
C ARG A 5 5.24 -3.93 9.60
N GLU A 6 5.97 -2.92 9.13
CA GLU A 6 5.72 -2.33 7.82
C GLU A 6 5.98 -3.30 6.69
N VAL A 7 7.02 -4.13 6.79
CA VAL A 7 7.29 -5.19 5.81
C VAL A 7 6.14 -6.19 5.77
N ARG A 8 5.61 -6.58 6.94
CA ARG A 8 4.45 -7.48 7.02
C ARG A 8 3.21 -6.86 6.39
N ASN A 9 2.98 -5.57 6.63
CA ASN A 9 1.86 -4.85 6.02
C ASN A 9 1.99 -4.83 4.50
N ILE A 10 3.20 -4.58 3.98
CA ILE A 10 3.47 -4.60 2.54
C ILE A 10 3.20 -6.00 1.97
N ARG A 11 3.64 -7.06 2.63
CA ARG A 11 3.35 -8.43 2.20
C ARG A 11 1.84 -8.67 2.08
N SER A 12 1.09 -8.24 3.08
CA SER A 12 -0.36 -8.38 3.10
C SER A 12 -1.02 -7.59 1.98
N ASN A 13 -0.61 -6.35 1.79
CA ASN A 13 -1.21 -5.45 0.79
C ASN A 13 -0.98 -5.93 -0.66
N TYR A 14 0.14 -6.61 -0.91
CA TYR A 14 0.49 -7.09 -2.25
C TYR A 14 0.35 -8.61 -2.39
N ASN A 15 -0.27 -9.28 -1.40
CA ASN A 15 -0.49 -10.73 -1.40
C ASN A 15 0.79 -11.54 -1.61
N ILE A 16 1.89 -11.09 -1.02
CA ILE A 16 3.17 -11.79 -1.09
C ILE A 16 3.17 -12.92 -0.07
N PRO A 17 3.45 -14.18 -0.48
CA PRO A 17 3.45 -15.32 0.44
C PRO A 17 4.45 -15.13 1.60
N PRO A 18 4.09 -15.51 2.83
CA PRO A 18 4.99 -15.36 3.98
C PRO A 18 6.33 -16.08 3.85
N GLY A 19 6.37 -17.15 3.06
CA GLY A 19 7.59 -17.92 2.83
C GLY A 19 8.53 -17.31 1.79
N LYS A 20 8.07 -16.34 1.01
CA LYS A 20 8.90 -15.70 -0.01
C LYS A 20 9.79 -14.64 0.61
N ARG A 21 11.10 -14.72 0.37
CA ARG A 21 12.06 -13.73 0.86
C ARG A 21 12.00 -12.47 -0.01
N LEU A 22 12.13 -11.31 0.63
CA LEU A 22 12.04 -9.99 -0.01
C LEU A 22 13.37 -9.27 0.01
N PRO A 23 13.74 -8.55 -1.06
CA PRO A 23 14.76 -7.53 -0.95
C PRO A 23 14.18 -6.32 -0.21
N LEU A 24 14.97 -5.66 0.61
CA LEU A 24 14.56 -4.47 1.35
C LEU A 24 15.63 -3.38 1.19
N THR A 25 15.19 -2.18 0.86
CA THR A 25 16.04 -1.00 0.77
C THR A 25 15.56 0.01 1.80
N LEU A 26 16.48 0.45 2.66
CA LEU A 26 16.20 1.45 3.69
C LEU A 26 17.01 2.70 3.39
N ARG A 27 16.33 3.80 3.17
CA ARG A 27 16.98 5.09 3.01
C ARG A 27 16.99 5.80 4.36
N THR A 28 18.17 5.97 4.91
CA THR A 28 18.38 6.57 6.23
C THR A 28 18.59 8.08 6.13
N SER A 29 18.35 8.79 7.23
CA SER A 29 18.49 10.23 7.29
C SER A 29 19.51 10.72 8.32
N SER A 30 20.08 9.79 9.09
CA SER A 30 21.07 10.15 10.12
C SER A 30 22.10 9.04 10.35
N PRO A 31 23.30 9.38 10.87
CA PRO A 31 24.29 8.37 11.26
C PRO A 31 23.82 7.43 12.34
N ASP A 32 22.91 7.88 13.22
CA ASP A 32 22.34 7.04 14.28
C ASP A 32 21.50 5.90 13.72
N HIS A 33 20.76 6.17 12.63
CA HIS A 33 20.02 5.14 11.91
C HIS A 33 20.96 4.08 11.34
N ASP A 34 22.05 4.51 10.71
CA ASP A 34 23.01 3.59 10.11
C ASP A 34 23.68 2.71 11.17
N ALA A 35 24.05 3.27 12.32
CA ALA A 35 24.63 2.53 13.43
C ALA A 35 23.65 1.52 14.00
N ALA A 36 22.39 1.92 14.18
CA ALA A 36 21.35 1.00 14.68
C ALA A 36 21.10 -0.17 13.72
N LEU A 37 21.08 0.09 12.42
CA LEU A 37 20.89 -0.95 11.40
C LEU A 37 22.08 -1.90 11.33
N GLU A 38 23.29 -1.39 11.47
CA GLU A 38 24.49 -2.21 11.50
C GLU A 38 24.45 -3.24 12.64
N HIS A 39 23.93 -2.83 13.81
CA HIS A 39 23.78 -3.72 14.96
C HIS A 39 22.67 -4.76 14.79
N CYS A 40 21.57 -4.42 14.13
CA CYS A 40 20.40 -5.29 14.08
C CYS A 40 20.12 -5.91 12.69
N GLN A 41 21.00 -5.74 11.71
CA GLN A 41 20.77 -6.19 10.34
C GLN A 41 20.42 -7.69 10.22
N GLU A 42 21.17 -8.54 10.92
CA GLU A 42 20.91 -9.99 10.88
C GLU A 42 19.56 -10.35 11.50
N TYR A 43 19.25 -9.71 12.61
CA TYR A 43 17.98 -9.90 13.31
C TYR A 43 16.81 -9.44 12.45
N LEU A 44 16.93 -8.27 11.83
CA LEU A 44 15.92 -7.73 10.92
C LEU A 44 15.73 -8.63 9.70
N ALA A 45 16.84 -9.08 9.09
CA ALA A 45 16.80 -9.98 7.93
C ALA A 45 16.07 -11.28 8.26
N SER A 46 16.29 -11.83 9.44
CA SER A 46 15.65 -13.05 9.90
C SER A 46 14.15 -12.83 10.18
N LEU A 47 13.81 -11.81 10.96
CA LEU A 47 12.42 -11.53 11.34
C LEU A 47 11.53 -11.14 10.17
N ALA A 48 12.04 -10.34 9.26
CA ALA A 48 11.31 -9.89 8.09
C ALA A 48 11.44 -10.82 6.88
N ARG A 49 12.24 -11.89 7.01
CA ARG A 49 12.50 -12.87 5.94
C ARG A 49 13.01 -12.20 4.67
N LEU A 50 14.13 -11.49 4.79
CA LEU A 50 14.73 -10.75 3.69
C LEU A 50 15.71 -11.61 2.89
N SER A 51 15.73 -11.42 1.56
CA SER A 51 16.73 -11.99 0.68
C SER A 51 17.98 -11.12 0.63
N ARG A 52 17.81 -9.82 0.78
CA ARG A 52 18.89 -8.83 0.78
C ARG A 52 18.43 -7.60 1.54
N LEU A 53 19.34 -7.00 2.28
CA LEU A 53 19.11 -5.73 2.98
C LEU A 53 20.16 -4.71 2.54
N THR A 54 19.70 -3.59 2.02
CA THR A 54 20.55 -2.47 1.61
C THR A 54 20.09 -1.23 2.38
N TRP A 55 21.03 -0.47 2.92
CA TRP A 55 20.69 0.78 3.59
C TRP A 55 21.78 1.85 3.36
N GLY A 56 21.39 3.09 3.50
CA GLY A 56 22.28 4.23 3.37
C GLY A 56 21.51 5.51 3.10
N ARG A 57 22.17 6.65 3.17
CA ARG A 57 21.56 7.97 2.90
C ARG A 57 21.38 8.23 1.41
N ASP A 58 22.27 7.69 0.60
CA ASP A 58 22.30 7.90 -0.85
C ASP A 58 21.81 6.71 -1.65
N VAL A 59 21.07 5.79 -1.00
CA VAL A 59 20.54 4.60 -1.66
C VAL A 59 19.45 5.02 -2.65
N ALA A 60 19.55 4.54 -3.88
CA ALA A 60 18.58 4.84 -4.92
C ALA A 60 17.23 4.20 -4.61
N ARG A 61 16.15 4.94 -4.85
CA ARG A 61 14.79 4.42 -4.75
C ARG A 61 14.51 3.47 -5.91
N PRO A 62 14.05 2.23 -5.66
CA PRO A 62 13.67 1.32 -6.75
C PRO A 62 12.52 1.87 -7.59
N ASN A 63 12.47 1.50 -8.87
CA ASN A 63 11.46 2.00 -9.81
C ASN A 63 10.04 1.60 -9.42
N LEU A 64 9.81 0.30 -9.25
CA LEU A 64 8.52 -0.21 -8.77
C LEU A 64 8.71 -0.67 -7.35
N THR A 65 8.19 0.09 -6.41
CA THR A 65 8.43 -0.17 -4.99
C THR A 65 7.20 0.13 -4.14
N ALA A 66 7.00 -0.68 -3.10
CA ALA A 66 6.11 -0.32 -2.00
C ALA A 66 6.92 0.49 -1.00
N THR A 67 6.39 1.62 -0.56
CA THR A 67 7.10 2.57 0.30
C THR A 67 6.34 2.82 1.59
N ALA A 68 7.09 2.89 2.70
CA ALA A 68 6.58 3.34 3.99
C ALA A 68 7.65 4.21 4.66
N VAL A 69 7.28 4.93 5.70
CA VAL A 69 8.23 5.73 6.48
C VAL A 69 8.11 5.35 7.95
N VAL A 70 9.22 4.98 8.55
CA VAL A 70 9.31 4.58 9.96
C VAL A 70 10.39 5.42 10.62
N ARG A 71 9.98 6.33 11.51
CA ARG A 71 10.90 7.20 12.27
C ARG A 71 11.95 7.90 11.40
N GLY A 72 11.53 8.41 10.25
CA GLY A 72 12.44 9.10 9.31
C GLY A 72 13.24 8.19 8.39
N ILE A 73 13.08 6.88 8.52
CA ILE A 73 13.69 5.91 7.61
C ILE A 73 12.68 5.57 6.52
N GLU A 74 13.04 5.75 5.26
CA GLU A 74 12.21 5.31 4.15
C GLU A 74 12.40 3.81 3.93
N VAL A 75 11.30 3.08 3.95
CA VAL A 75 11.27 1.63 3.74
C VAL A 75 10.80 1.38 2.32
N HIS A 76 11.64 0.77 1.49
CA HIS A 76 11.33 0.45 0.10
C HIS A 76 11.45 -1.05 -0.15
N VAL A 77 10.36 -1.67 -0.60
CA VAL A 77 10.36 -3.07 -1.03
C VAL A 77 10.21 -3.08 -2.55
N PRO A 78 11.29 -3.40 -3.31
CA PRO A 78 11.19 -3.54 -4.76
C PRO A 78 10.22 -4.64 -5.13
N LEU A 79 9.29 -4.36 -6.03
CA LEU A 79 8.21 -5.28 -6.40
C LEU A 79 8.42 -5.97 -7.74
N GLU A 80 9.43 -5.58 -8.53
CA GLU A 80 9.64 -6.08 -9.89
C GLU A 80 9.68 -7.62 -9.99
N ASP A 81 10.38 -8.26 -9.05
CA ASP A 81 10.53 -9.71 -9.03
C ASP A 81 9.48 -10.42 -8.16
N LEU A 82 8.58 -9.67 -7.53
CA LEU A 82 7.63 -10.20 -6.55
C LEU A 82 6.21 -10.26 -7.08
N ILE A 83 5.88 -9.41 -8.03
CA ILE A 83 4.55 -9.35 -8.66
C ILE A 83 4.71 -9.28 -10.18
N ASP A 84 3.70 -9.81 -10.89
CA ASP A 84 3.59 -9.59 -12.32
C ASP A 84 2.82 -8.28 -12.53
N PRO A 85 3.43 -7.24 -13.14
CA PRO A 85 2.75 -5.96 -13.33
C PRO A 85 1.46 -6.07 -14.13
N HIS A 86 1.39 -6.98 -15.10
CA HIS A 86 0.18 -7.19 -15.90
C HIS A 86 -0.96 -7.77 -15.08
N GLU A 87 -0.66 -8.79 -14.27
CA GLU A 87 -1.64 -9.39 -13.35
C GLU A 87 -2.11 -8.38 -12.30
N GLU A 88 -1.19 -7.61 -11.76
CA GLU A 88 -1.50 -6.59 -10.76
C GLU A 88 -2.39 -5.49 -11.36
N ARG A 89 -2.12 -5.07 -12.59
CA ARG A 89 -2.98 -4.12 -13.31
C ARG A 89 -4.40 -4.65 -13.45
N GLU A 90 -4.53 -5.91 -13.85
CA GLU A 90 -5.84 -6.56 -13.98
C GLU A 90 -6.57 -6.63 -12.64
N ARG A 91 -5.85 -7.00 -11.57
CA ARG A 91 -6.42 -7.07 -10.22
C ARG A 91 -6.93 -5.70 -9.78
N LEU A 92 -6.12 -4.67 -9.91
CA LEU A 92 -6.48 -3.30 -9.53
C LEU A 92 -7.65 -2.78 -10.36
N THR A 93 -7.70 -3.10 -11.64
CA THR A 93 -8.80 -2.72 -12.52
C THR A 93 -10.12 -3.36 -12.07
N ARG A 94 -10.09 -4.65 -11.70
CA ARG A 94 -11.27 -5.35 -11.18
C ARG A 94 -11.74 -4.76 -9.84
N GLU A 95 -10.80 -4.52 -8.93
CA GLU A 95 -11.12 -3.93 -7.63
C GLU A 95 -11.69 -2.52 -7.78
N LEU A 96 -11.12 -1.72 -8.68
CA LEU A 96 -11.62 -0.37 -8.97
C LEU A 96 -13.05 -0.42 -9.52
N ALA A 97 -13.35 -1.35 -10.41
CA ALA A 97 -14.70 -1.52 -10.95
C ALA A 97 -15.72 -1.84 -9.86
N LYS A 98 -15.35 -2.71 -8.90
CA LYS A 98 -16.20 -3.04 -7.76
C LYS A 98 -16.46 -1.84 -6.86
N VAL A 99 -15.41 -1.07 -6.58
CA VAL A 99 -15.52 0.14 -5.75
C VAL A 99 -16.38 1.19 -6.47
N ASP A 100 -16.19 1.39 -7.78
CA ASP A 100 -16.99 2.31 -8.56
C ASP A 100 -18.47 1.95 -8.55
N GLN A 101 -18.81 0.66 -8.67
CA GLN A 101 -20.20 0.20 -8.60
C GLN A 101 -20.80 0.43 -7.22
N ALA A 102 -20.05 0.12 -6.15
CA ALA A 102 -20.52 0.33 -4.79
C ALA A 102 -20.71 1.83 -4.50
N LEU A 103 -19.77 2.65 -4.96
CA LEU A 103 -19.84 4.11 -4.80
C LEU A 103 -21.04 4.69 -5.54
N ASP A 104 -21.31 4.22 -6.76
CA ASP A 104 -22.45 4.65 -7.55
C ASP A 104 -23.78 4.36 -6.83
N ARG A 105 -23.94 3.15 -6.27
CA ARG A 105 -25.13 2.77 -5.49
C ARG A 105 -25.34 3.68 -4.29
N VAL A 106 -24.28 3.91 -3.51
CA VAL A 106 -24.35 4.75 -2.31
C VAL A 106 -24.67 6.20 -2.70
N THR A 107 -24.04 6.72 -3.76
CA THR A 107 -24.27 8.07 -4.24
C THR A 107 -25.71 8.27 -4.69
N ARG A 108 -26.25 7.32 -5.46
CA ARG A 108 -27.66 7.36 -5.89
C ARG A 108 -28.62 7.36 -4.70
N LYS A 109 -28.33 6.51 -3.71
CA LYS A 109 -29.12 6.42 -2.49
C LYS A 109 -29.15 7.76 -1.74
N LEU A 110 -28.00 8.43 -1.62
CA LEU A 110 -27.89 9.71 -0.94
C LEU A 110 -28.48 10.87 -1.75
N GLN A 111 -28.60 10.73 -3.07
CA GLN A 111 -29.25 11.70 -3.95
C GLN A 111 -30.77 11.55 -3.96
N ASN A 112 -31.29 10.41 -3.49
CA ASN A 112 -32.72 10.15 -3.42
C ASN A 112 -33.34 10.89 -2.23
N GLU A 113 -34.10 11.94 -2.51
CA GLU A 113 -34.75 12.79 -1.49
C GLU A 113 -35.69 12.01 -0.58
N GLU A 114 -36.41 11.02 -1.12
CA GLU A 114 -37.29 10.15 -0.31
C GLU A 114 -36.49 9.35 0.71
N PHE A 115 -35.36 8.77 0.31
CA PHE A 115 -34.51 8.02 1.22
C PHE A 115 -33.93 8.92 2.31
N VAL A 116 -33.35 10.06 1.94
CA VAL A 116 -32.74 11.02 2.90
C VAL A 116 -33.80 11.61 3.84
N GLY A 117 -35.00 11.86 3.34
CA GLY A 117 -36.08 12.43 4.14
C GLY A 117 -36.77 11.43 5.07
N LYS A 118 -36.83 10.16 4.71
CA LYS A 118 -37.57 9.12 5.46
C LYS A 118 -36.68 8.21 6.32
N ALA A 119 -35.39 8.02 5.93
CA ALA A 119 -34.49 7.16 6.68
C ALA A 119 -34.10 7.82 8.02
N PRO A 120 -33.84 7.01 9.06
CA PRO A 120 -33.32 7.53 10.32
C PRO A 120 -31.99 8.25 10.11
N PRO A 121 -31.71 9.36 10.86
CA PRO A 121 -30.47 10.11 10.70
C PRO A 121 -29.22 9.26 10.85
N ALA A 122 -29.24 8.25 11.71
CA ALA A 122 -28.11 7.32 11.90
C ALA A 122 -27.81 6.50 10.63
N VAL A 123 -28.84 6.13 9.87
CA VAL A 123 -28.70 5.38 8.61
C VAL A 123 -28.09 6.30 7.55
N VAL A 124 -28.55 7.53 7.43
CA VAL A 124 -28.05 8.52 6.48
C VAL A 124 -26.57 8.83 6.77
N SER A 125 -26.22 9.00 8.06
CA SER A 125 -24.82 9.22 8.48
C SER A 125 -23.93 8.05 8.13
N ARG A 126 -24.41 6.83 8.30
CA ARG A 126 -23.66 5.59 7.96
C ARG A 126 -23.40 5.51 6.45
N GLU A 127 -24.41 5.83 5.63
CA GLU A 127 -24.25 5.83 4.19
C GLU A 127 -23.25 6.92 3.72
N LYS A 128 -23.24 8.08 4.35
CA LYS A 128 -22.23 9.12 4.08
C LYS A 128 -20.83 8.69 4.45
N ALA A 129 -20.68 8.01 5.59
CA ALA A 129 -19.38 7.44 6.01
C ALA A 129 -18.90 6.37 5.04
N THR A 130 -19.79 5.49 4.60
CA THR A 130 -19.49 4.46 3.60
C THR A 130 -19.03 5.10 2.29
N ARG A 131 -19.71 6.17 1.85
CA ARG A 131 -19.31 6.92 0.65
C ARG A 131 -17.89 7.46 0.77
N ALA A 132 -17.55 8.06 1.91
CA ALA A 132 -16.22 8.60 2.15
C ALA A 132 -15.14 7.52 2.13
N GLU A 133 -15.40 6.36 2.73
CA GLU A 133 -14.50 5.21 2.71
C GLU A 133 -14.28 4.68 1.29
N LEU A 134 -15.36 4.60 0.50
CA LEU A 134 -15.27 4.15 -0.90
C LEU A 134 -14.51 5.14 -1.78
N GLN A 135 -14.69 6.44 -1.56
CA GLN A 135 -13.94 7.48 -2.26
C GLN A 135 -12.45 7.39 -1.97
N ASP A 136 -12.09 7.14 -0.71
CA ASP A 136 -10.70 6.96 -0.29
C ASP A 136 -10.09 5.69 -0.92
N ALA A 137 -10.81 4.58 -0.89
CA ALA A 137 -10.40 3.32 -1.51
C ALA A 137 -10.19 3.49 -3.02
N ARG A 138 -11.10 4.22 -3.68
CA ARG A 138 -11.00 4.54 -5.12
C ARG A 138 -9.74 5.32 -5.45
N ALA A 139 -9.43 6.33 -4.65
CA ALA A 139 -8.24 7.16 -4.84
C ALA A 139 -6.97 6.32 -4.73
N LYS A 140 -6.90 5.45 -3.72
CA LYS A 140 -5.74 4.56 -3.51
C LYS A 140 -5.57 3.55 -4.65
N LEU A 141 -6.66 2.98 -5.13
CA LEU A 141 -6.63 2.03 -6.26
C LEU A 141 -6.18 2.73 -7.56
N ARG A 142 -6.63 3.95 -7.79
CA ARG A 142 -6.21 4.74 -8.95
C ARG A 142 -4.73 5.09 -8.91
N GLU A 143 -4.21 5.48 -7.74
CA GLU A 143 -2.79 5.75 -7.55
C GLU A 143 -1.94 4.50 -7.81
N GLY A 144 -2.37 3.35 -7.29
CA GLY A 144 -1.70 2.07 -7.54
C GLY A 144 -1.69 1.71 -9.02
N LEU A 145 -2.82 1.92 -9.69
CA LEU A 145 -2.97 1.63 -11.11
C LEU A 145 -2.07 2.54 -11.96
N GLU A 146 -2.01 3.83 -11.65
CA GLU A 146 -1.11 4.78 -12.32
C GLU A 146 0.35 4.38 -12.20
N ARG A 147 0.78 3.94 -11.03
CA ARG A 147 2.15 3.48 -10.81
C ARG A 147 2.48 2.23 -11.63
N ILE A 148 1.56 1.27 -11.67
CA ILE A 148 1.73 0.04 -12.46
C ILE A 148 1.78 0.37 -13.96
N GLU A 149 0.90 1.21 -14.45
CA GLU A 149 0.87 1.62 -15.85
C GLU A 149 2.12 2.41 -16.25
N ALA A 150 2.61 3.28 -15.37
CA ALA A 150 3.86 4.01 -15.61
C ALA A 150 5.04 3.04 -15.71
N HIS A 151 5.08 2.00 -14.87
CA HIS A 151 6.10 0.97 -14.93
C HIS A 151 6.05 0.18 -16.23
N LEU A 152 4.85 -0.17 -16.70
CA LEU A 152 4.67 -0.94 -17.94
C LEU A 152 5.03 -0.15 -19.21
N LYS A 153 5.04 1.18 -19.16
CA LYS A 153 5.47 2.03 -20.28
C LYS A 153 6.98 2.11 -20.44
N HIS A 154 7.73 1.76 -19.42
CA HIS A 154 9.19 1.74 -19.41
C HIS A 154 9.68 0.30 -19.42
#